data_76804aaada1c104ff5651fc09b7c9e6a
#
_entry.id   76804aaada1c104ff5651fc09b7c9e6a
#
_cell.length_a   1.000
_cell.length_b   1.000
_cell.length_c   1.000
_cell.angle_alpha   90.00
_cell.angle_beta   90.00
_cell.angle_gamma   90.00
#
_symmetry.space_group_name_H-M   'P 1'
#
loop_
_entity.id
_entity.type
_entity.pdbx_description
1 polymer ?
#
loop_
_entity_poly.entity_id
_entity_poly.type
_entity_poly.pdbx_seq_one_letter_code
_entity_poly.pdbx_strand_id
1 'polypeptide(L)'
;MKNNTITNKLYTKGFTLVETVLALGIVATVMVTLMALLPTGMDIMKEAGTNTVGARIANQLVSEVQLSDYDKIQQWNGEERYYDDMGTEISKNDEQFKMRRIYTARVEVDEESPELPGKYKNDYLKRVVVK
;
A
#
# COMPACT_ATOMS: atom_id res chain seq x y z
N MET A 1 -5.55 -13.14 -81.97
CA MET A 1 -6.09 -12.93 -80.60
C MET A 1 -5.06 -12.15 -79.78
N LYS A 2 -5.33 -10.89 -79.44
CA LYS A 2 -4.43 -10.04 -78.70
C LYS A 2 -4.87 -10.07 -77.23
N ASN A 3 -4.08 -10.69 -76.38
CA ASN A 3 -4.34 -10.71 -74.93
C ASN A 3 -3.93 -9.35 -74.34
N ASN A 4 -4.92 -8.56 -73.96
CA ASN A 4 -4.72 -7.35 -73.17
C ASN A 4 -4.55 -7.76 -71.67
N THR A 5 -3.33 -7.84 -71.26
CA THR A 5 -3.02 -7.98 -69.82
C THR A 5 -3.17 -6.62 -69.15
N ILE A 6 -4.27 -6.42 -68.41
CA ILE A 6 -4.48 -5.23 -67.60
C ILE A 6 -3.62 -5.37 -66.37
N THR A 7 -2.46 -4.75 -66.37
CA THR A 7 -1.64 -4.61 -65.16
C THR A 7 -2.26 -3.55 -64.24
N ASN A 8 -3.00 -4.00 -63.22
CA ASN A 8 -3.46 -3.11 -62.17
C ASN A 8 -2.23 -2.60 -61.38
N LYS A 9 -1.81 -1.39 -61.71
CA LYS A 9 -0.76 -0.66 -60.98
C LYS A 9 -1.37 -0.22 -59.65
N LEU A 10 -1.10 -0.98 -58.58
CA LEU A 10 -1.45 -0.57 -57.21
C LEU A 10 -0.64 0.67 -56.86
N TYR A 11 -1.31 1.80 -56.86
CA TYR A 11 -0.74 3.06 -56.36
C TYR A 11 -0.63 2.93 -54.81
N THR A 12 0.54 2.59 -54.34
CA THR A 12 0.87 2.75 -52.94
C THR A 12 1.01 4.24 -52.66
N LYS A 13 -0.01 4.83 -52.04
CA LYS A 13 0.08 6.21 -51.54
C LYS A 13 1.06 6.21 -50.38
N GLY A 14 2.19 6.89 -50.52
CA GLY A 14 3.12 7.15 -49.42
C GLY A 14 2.52 8.16 -48.43
N PHE A 15 2.93 8.07 -47.17
CA PHE A 15 2.54 9.03 -46.13
C PHE A 15 3.03 10.43 -46.50
N THR A 16 2.19 11.44 -46.28
CA THR A 16 2.59 12.83 -46.41
C THR A 16 3.44 13.28 -45.24
N LEU A 17 4.33 14.25 -45.46
CA LEU A 17 5.18 14.80 -44.39
C LEU A 17 4.32 15.37 -43.25
N VAL A 18 3.18 15.96 -43.54
CA VAL A 18 2.24 16.49 -42.56
C VAL A 18 1.65 15.36 -41.70
N GLU A 19 1.30 14.24 -42.32
CA GLU A 19 0.74 13.08 -41.61
C GLU A 19 1.74 12.44 -40.67
N THR A 20 3.01 12.33 -41.06
CA THR A 20 4.09 11.85 -40.19
C THR A 20 4.37 12.79 -39.00
N VAL A 21 4.40 14.11 -39.23
CA VAL A 21 4.58 15.09 -38.16
C VAL A 21 3.43 15.06 -37.15
N LEU A 22 2.19 14.94 -37.65
CA LEU A 22 1.00 14.87 -36.82
C LEU A 22 0.98 13.57 -35.98
N ALA A 23 1.34 12.44 -36.60
CA ALA A 23 1.46 11.16 -35.90
C ALA A 23 2.53 11.21 -34.79
N LEU A 24 3.70 11.78 -35.08
CA LEU A 24 4.77 11.98 -34.10
C LEU A 24 4.32 12.89 -32.93
N GLY A 25 3.58 13.97 -33.24
CA GLY A 25 3.01 14.87 -32.23
C GLY A 25 2.07 14.14 -31.26
N ILE A 26 1.18 13.30 -31.79
CA ILE A 26 0.26 12.50 -30.96
C ILE A 26 1.02 11.50 -30.10
N VAL A 27 1.96 10.76 -30.69
CA VAL A 27 2.78 9.77 -29.95
C VAL A 27 3.57 10.45 -28.84
N ALA A 28 4.21 11.58 -29.11
CA ALA A 28 4.96 12.33 -28.12
C ALA A 28 4.09 12.78 -26.94
N THR A 29 2.89 13.31 -27.23
CA THR A 29 1.94 13.74 -26.18
C THR A 29 1.50 12.56 -25.31
N VAL A 30 1.16 11.42 -25.91
CA VAL A 30 0.76 10.21 -25.18
C VAL A 30 1.90 9.68 -24.31
N MET A 31 3.13 9.64 -24.84
CA MET A 31 4.30 9.18 -24.08
C MET A 31 4.57 10.05 -22.84
N VAL A 32 4.52 11.38 -23.00
CA VAL A 32 4.72 12.31 -21.86
C VAL A 32 3.65 12.09 -20.81
N THR A 33 2.40 11.93 -21.21
CA THR A 33 1.30 11.68 -20.27
C THR A 33 1.49 10.35 -19.52
N LEU A 34 1.88 9.29 -20.21
CA LEU A 34 2.15 7.99 -19.57
C LEU A 34 3.33 8.06 -18.61
N MET A 35 4.41 8.75 -18.97
CA MET A 35 5.55 8.94 -18.07
C MET A 35 5.19 9.72 -16.81
N ALA A 36 4.29 10.69 -16.89
CA ALA A 36 3.82 11.45 -15.73
C ALA A 36 2.98 10.59 -14.75
N LEU A 37 2.37 9.50 -15.19
CA LEU A 37 1.60 8.59 -14.35
C LEU A 37 2.46 7.57 -13.59
N LEU A 38 3.69 7.30 -14.03
CA LEU A 38 4.58 6.32 -13.40
C LEU A 38 4.88 6.64 -11.93
N PRO A 39 5.32 7.87 -11.57
CA PRO A 39 5.60 8.21 -10.17
C PRO A 39 4.36 8.01 -9.28
N THR A 40 3.21 8.48 -9.73
CA THR A 40 1.94 8.34 -8.98
C THR A 40 1.58 6.87 -8.75
N GLY A 41 1.75 6.02 -9.76
CA GLY A 41 1.53 4.58 -9.63
C GLY A 41 2.45 3.92 -8.61
N MET A 42 3.72 4.31 -8.58
CA MET A 42 4.70 3.82 -7.61
C MET A 42 4.37 4.26 -6.19
N ASP A 43 3.94 5.51 -5.99
CA ASP A 43 3.55 6.03 -4.68
C ASP A 43 2.33 5.30 -4.13
N ILE A 44 1.31 5.05 -4.96
CA ILE A 44 0.13 4.27 -4.57
C ILE A 44 0.50 2.84 -4.16
N MET A 45 1.38 2.18 -4.93
CA MET A 45 1.85 0.82 -4.58
C MET A 45 2.61 0.80 -3.26
N LYS A 46 3.46 1.79 -3.01
CA LYS A 46 4.21 1.92 -1.77
C LYS A 46 3.26 2.16 -0.58
N GLU A 47 2.30 3.05 -0.72
CA GLU A 47 1.29 3.32 0.32
C GLU A 47 0.44 2.08 0.61
N ALA A 48 -0.04 1.39 -0.42
CA ALA A 48 -0.79 0.14 -0.26
C ALA A 48 0.03 -0.94 0.47
N GLY A 49 1.31 -1.08 0.14
CA GLY A 49 2.24 -1.99 0.82
C GLY A 49 2.39 -1.64 2.29
N THR A 50 2.65 -0.36 2.60
CA THR A 50 2.79 0.13 3.97
C THR A 50 1.53 -0.11 4.80
N ASN A 51 0.35 0.19 4.25
CA ASN A 51 -0.93 -0.04 4.93
C ASN A 51 -1.18 -1.53 5.18
N THR A 52 -0.82 -2.40 4.25
CA THR A 52 -0.98 -3.85 4.39
C THR A 52 -0.11 -4.40 5.52
N VAL A 53 1.17 -4.00 5.57
CA VAL A 53 2.09 -4.43 6.63
C VAL A 53 1.64 -3.89 7.98
N GLY A 54 1.26 -2.60 8.06
CA GLY A 54 0.75 -1.99 9.29
C GLY A 54 -0.50 -2.70 9.83
N ALA A 55 -1.46 -3.02 8.95
CA ALA A 55 -2.66 -3.77 9.34
C ALA A 55 -2.33 -5.18 9.86
N ARG A 56 -1.35 -5.87 9.26
CA ARG A 56 -0.90 -7.18 9.73
C ARG A 56 -0.28 -7.11 11.12
N ILE A 57 0.60 -6.13 11.37
CA ILE A 57 1.21 -5.88 12.68
C ILE A 57 0.12 -5.60 13.73
N ALA A 58 -0.82 -4.72 13.42
CA ALA A 58 -1.91 -4.38 14.33
C ALA A 58 -2.77 -5.60 14.67
N ASN A 59 -3.16 -6.41 13.67
CA ASN A 59 -3.94 -7.61 13.87
C ASN A 59 -3.18 -8.67 14.70
N GLN A 60 -1.88 -8.82 14.49
CA GLN A 60 -1.05 -9.71 15.28
C GLN A 60 -1.03 -9.28 16.75
N LEU A 61 -0.74 -8.00 17.03
CA LEU A 61 -0.71 -7.47 18.40
C LEU A 61 -2.07 -7.58 19.10
N VAL A 62 -3.15 -7.23 18.40
CA VAL A 62 -4.50 -7.38 18.96
C VAL A 62 -4.78 -8.85 19.31
N SER A 63 -4.39 -9.78 18.44
CA SER A 63 -4.58 -11.21 18.70
C SER A 63 -3.76 -11.69 19.90
N GLU A 64 -2.51 -11.23 20.05
CA GLU A 64 -1.66 -11.56 21.19
C GLU A 64 -2.25 -11.04 22.51
N VAL A 65 -2.75 -9.80 22.51
CA VAL A 65 -3.42 -9.22 23.68
C VAL A 65 -4.71 -9.98 24.03
N GLN A 66 -5.51 -10.36 23.01
CA GLN A 66 -6.74 -11.12 23.21
C GLN A 66 -6.50 -12.54 23.77
N LEU A 67 -5.36 -13.14 23.46
CA LEU A 67 -4.96 -14.44 23.98
C LEU A 67 -4.36 -14.37 25.39
N SER A 68 -4.02 -13.17 25.86
CA SER A 68 -3.50 -12.99 27.22
C SER A 68 -4.62 -13.06 28.26
N ASP A 69 -4.27 -13.44 29.50
CA ASP A 69 -5.20 -13.44 30.62
C ASP A 69 -5.76 -12.03 30.87
N TYR A 70 -7.06 -11.92 31.14
CA TYR A 70 -7.73 -10.64 31.40
C TYR A 70 -7.03 -9.81 32.49
N ASP A 71 -6.56 -10.45 33.55
CA ASP A 71 -5.88 -9.79 34.65
C ASP A 71 -4.50 -9.23 34.26
N LYS A 72 -3.89 -9.76 33.20
CA LYS A 72 -2.59 -9.33 32.68
C LYS A 72 -2.67 -8.31 31.56
N ILE A 73 -3.85 -8.01 31.04
CA ILE A 73 -4.04 -7.08 29.91
C ILE A 73 -3.43 -5.70 30.23
N GLN A 74 -3.50 -5.22 31.46
CA GLN A 74 -2.91 -3.94 31.85
C GLN A 74 -1.38 -3.88 31.71
N GLN A 75 -0.69 -5.00 31.69
CA GLN A 75 0.75 -5.04 31.48
C GLN A 75 1.15 -4.64 30.05
N TRP A 76 0.21 -4.75 29.11
CA TRP A 76 0.42 -4.35 27.72
C TRP A 76 0.31 -2.83 27.53
N ASN A 77 -0.21 -2.10 28.51
CA ASN A 77 -0.40 -0.66 28.38
C ASN A 77 0.94 0.07 28.27
N GLY A 78 1.15 0.77 27.16
CA GLY A 78 2.38 1.47 26.86
C GLY A 78 3.50 0.61 26.29
N GLU A 79 3.27 -0.69 26.04
CA GLU A 79 4.25 -1.54 25.40
C GLU A 79 4.51 -1.10 23.96
N GLU A 80 5.79 -0.93 23.62
CA GLU A 80 6.25 -0.55 22.30
C GLU A 80 7.02 -1.70 21.65
N ARG A 81 6.62 -2.04 20.42
CA ARG A 81 7.33 -3.01 19.58
C ARG A 81 7.74 -2.39 18.26
N TYR A 82 8.84 -2.87 17.73
CA TYR A 82 9.49 -2.33 16.56
C TYR A 82 9.54 -3.36 15.46
N TYR A 83 9.25 -2.93 14.23
CA TYR A 83 9.15 -3.82 13.08
C TYR A 83 9.90 -3.27 11.89
N ASP A 84 10.41 -4.17 11.05
CA ASP A 84 11.02 -3.84 9.77
C ASP A 84 9.98 -3.61 8.67
N ASP A 85 10.44 -3.39 7.45
CA ASP A 85 9.62 -3.17 6.25
C ASP A 85 8.72 -4.36 5.89
N MET A 86 9.07 -5.55 6.31
CA MET A 86 8.30 -6.77 6.13
C MET A 86 7.34 -7.08 7.29
N GLY A 87 7.37 -6.26 8.35
CA GLY A 87 6.58 -6.49 9.56
C GLY A 87 7.14 -7.59 10.46
N THR A 88 8.46 -7.82 10.42
CA THR A 88 9.16 -8.70 11.34
C THR A 88 9.57 -7.93 12.58
N GLU A 89 9.30 -8.47 13.78
CA GLU A 89 9.68 -7.82 15.02
C GLU A 89 11.20 -7.74 15.20
N ILE A 90 11.67 -6.57 15.63
CA ILE A 90 13.10 -6.28 15.84
C ILE A 90 13.33 -5.91 17.29
N SER A 91 14.39 -6.50 17.87
CA SER A 91 14.82 -6.14 19.23
C SER A 91 15.56 -4.79 19.25
N LYS A 92 15.35 -4.00 20.32
CA LYS A 92 16.15 -2.78 20.59
C LYS A 92 17.65 -3.01 20.66
N ASN A 93 18.08 -4.24 20.94
CA ASN A 93 19.49 -4.62 21.08
C ASN A 93 20.14 -5.04 19.73
N ASP A 94 19.38 -5.01 18.64
CA ASP A 94 19.92 -5.28 17.29
C ASP A 94 20.91 -4.17 16.89
N GLU A 95 22.09 -4.54 16.45
CA GLU A 95 23.13 -3.58 15.99
C GLU A 95 22.62 -2.69 14.85
N GLN A 96 21.70 -3.19 14.03
CA GLN A 96 21.11 -2.49 12.89
C GLN A 96 19.74 -1.86 13.21
N PHE A 97 19.33 -1.82 14.48
CA PHE A 97 18.02 -1.35 14.93
C PHE A 97 17.59 -0.03 14.27
N LYS A 98 18.47 0.98 14.25
CA LYS A 98 18.16 2.30 13.70
C LYS A 98 17.91 2.29 12.19
N MET A 99 18.54 1.37 11.46
CA MET A 99 18.41 1.27 10.00
C MET A 99 17.21 0.42 9.59
N ARG A 100 16.89 -0.61 10.38
CA ARG A 100 15.84 -1.59 10.06
C ARG A 100 14.46 -1.20 10.61
N ARG A 101 14.40 -0.36 11.63
CA ARG A 101 13.12 0.06 12.23
C ARG A 101 12.33 0.95 11.27
N ILE A 102 11.27 0.43 10.71
CA ILE A 102 10.34 1.15 9.83
C ILE A 102 9.03 1.46 10.56
N TYR A 103 8.52 0.50 11.35
CA TYR A 103 7.28 0.69 12.10
C TYR A 103 7.54 0.62 13.59
N THR A 104 6.78 1.40 14.34
CA THR A 104 6.68 1.32 15.78
C THR A 104 5.21 1.15 16.13
N ALA A 105 4.86 0.07 16.79
CA ALA A 105 3.52 -0.17 17.29
C ALA A 105 3.49 0.00 18.79
N ARG A 106 2.49 0.72 19.28
CA ARG A 106 2.23 0.92 20.73
C ARG A 106 0.86 0.37 21.05
N VAL A 107 0.80 -0.41 22.12
CA VAL A 107 -0.45 -0.90 22.70
C VAL A 107 -0.92 0.07 23.76
N GLU A 108 -2.15 0.54 23.66
CA GLU A 108 -2.81 1.34 24.69
C GLU A 108 -4.03 0.57 25.20
N VAL A 109 -4.15 0.44 26.50
CA VAL A 109 -5.27 -0.21 27.17
C VAL A 109 -6.00 0.82 28.00
N ASP A 110 -7.26 1.08 27.68
CA ASP A 110 -8.07 2.00 28.47
C ASP A 110 -8.33 1.40 29.86
N GLU A 111 -8.13 2.20 30.90
CA GLU A 111 -8.42 1.81 32.28
C GLU A 111 -9.92 1.76 32.55
N GLU A 112 -10.69 2.61 31.86
CA GLU A 112 -12.13 2.65 31.99
C GLU A 112 -12.81 1.67 31.05
N SER A 113 -13.85 1.02 31.56
CA SER A 113 -14.71 0.16 30.73
C SER A 113 -15.41 0.97 29.65
N PRO A 114 -15.40 0.49 28.40
CA PRO A 114 -16.07 1.21 27.31
C PRO A 114 -17.58 1.31 27.54
N GLU A 115 -18.14 2.50 27.24
CA GLU A 115 -19.59 2.66 27.26
C GLU A 115 -20.23 1.88 26.09
N LEU A 116 -21.14 1.00 26.42
CA LEU A 116 -21.93 0.27 25.44
C LEU A 116 -23.15 1.08 24.98
N PRO A 117 -23.74 0.79 23.81
CA PRO A 117 -24.99 1.39 23.39
C PRO A 117 -26.06 1.24 24.48
N GLY A 118 -26.64 2.39 24.94
CA GLY A 118 -27.59 2.43 26.06
C GLY A 118 -26.95 2.85 27.39
N LYS A 119 -25.72 3.35 27.41
CA LYS A 119 -24.96 3.84 28.59
C LYS A 119 -24.73 2.80 29.69
N TYR A 120 -24.67 1.53 29.33
CA TYR A 120 -24.27 0.47 30.25
C TYR A 120 -22.75 0.35 30.31
N LYS A 121 -22.18 0.43 31.51
CA LYS A 121 -20.78 0.07 31.74
C LYS A 121 -20.69 -1.43 32.02
N ASN A 122 -19.70 -2.08 31.42
CA ASN A 122 -19.43 -3.49 31.66
C ASN A 122 -17.98 -3.64 32.11
N ASP A 123 -17.80 -3.92 33.40
CA ASP A 123 -16.47 -4.00 34.03
C ASP A 123 -15.62 -5.19 33.53
N TYR A 124 -16.22 -6.11 32.75
CA TYR A 124 -15.54 -7.22 32.11
C TYR A 124 -15.00 -6.89 30.69
N LEU A 125 -15.16 -5.64 30.23
CA LEU A 125 -14.67 -5.20 28.95
C LEU A 125 -13.53 -4.20 29.11
N LYS A 126 -12.46 -4.39 28.35
CA LYS A 126 -11.38 -3.42 28.20
C LYS A 126 -11.20 -3.07 26.73
N ARG A 127 -10.96 -1.80 26.46
CA ARG A 127 -10.63 -1.36 25.09
C ARG A 127 -9.11 -1.41 24.92
N VAL A 128 -8.70 -2.07 23.85
CA VAL A 128 -7.29 -2.12 23.43
C VAL A 128 -7.17 -1.41 22.09
N VAL A 129 -6.25 -0.49 21.96
CA VAL A 129 -5.94 0.25 20.75
C VAL A 129 -4.48 0.05 20.41
N VAL A 130 -4.21 -0.31 19.17
CA VAL A 130 -2.84 -0.38 18.61
C VAL A 130 -2.64 0.82 17.71
N LYS A 131 -1.60 1.60 17.96
CA LYS A 131 -1.22 2.80 17.20
C LYS A 131 0.14 2.62 16.53
#